data_96b3b89c9dc10ec6a02e5d3318d47058
#
_entry.id   96b3b89c9dc10ec6a02e5d3318d47058
#
_cell.length_a   1.000
_cell.length_b   1.000
_cell.length_c   1.000
_cell.angle_alpha   90.00
_cell.angle_beta   90.00
_cell.angle_gamma   90.00
#
_symmetry.space_group_name_H-M   'P 1'
#
loop_
_entity.id
_entity.type
_entity.pdbx_description
1 polymer ?
#
loop_
_entity_poly.entity_id
_entity_poly.type
_entity_poly.pdbx_seq_one_letter_code
_entity_poly.pdbx_strand_id
1 'polypeptide(L)'
;MSAIHDSSGIPTSRWLDRLRRVRFLLAAAAIVFTGLWAIGSLAALPALAGFVLIAGAALAAVAGAEATPAALQSNVPSAPRVGDPLIEAVLTGLPDPVVALDHRSDVVALNAQASAVAPALRRGEPVSLGLRVPEVLDAIRRARTSGTAQRVEFFQRVPLDRWFEAIVTPILSTGPEPGFMLLEFHDLTPLRRVEEMRADFVANASHELRTPLASLSGFIDTLKGPAREDAAARERFLGIMQVQANRMARLIDDLLSLSRIELNAHLRPDKQVDLVAILRQVADTLQTLARDRDVDVKLAAPTGSVLVLGDRDELIRVFENLVENALKYAASGKRVDIALSIGEGADGKQEARAAVRDHGPGIAPEHLPRLTERFYRVDVAESRAQGGTGLGLALVKHILNRHGGRLTIESVSG
;
A
#
# COMPACT_ATOMS: atom_id res chain seq x y z
N MET A 1 -60.97 -50.39 6.48
CA MET A 1 -60.64 -51.44 7.48
C MET A 1 -59.31 -50.99 8.08
N SER A 2 -59.32 -50.11 9.06
CA SER A 2 -59.38 -50.42 10.48
C SER A 2 -58.05 -50.99 10.97
N ALA A 3 -57.20 -50.16 11.53
CA ALA A 3 -56.16 -50.52 12.44
C ALA A 3 -56.17 -49.51 13.61
N ILE A 4 -56.51 -50.02 14.76
CA ILE A 4 -56.77 -49.36 16.02
C ILE A 4 -55.49 -48.93 16.66
N HIS A 5 -55.49 -47.71 17.15
CA HIS A 5 -54.58 -47.08 18.06
C HIS A 5 -54.54 -47.79 19.41
N ASP A 6 -53.36 -48.18 19.85
CA ASP A 6 -53.16 -48.53 21.26
C ASP A 6 -52.23 -47.52 21.93
N SER A 7 -52.80 -46.65 22.73
CA SER A 7 -52.17 -45.65 23.55
C SER A 7 -52.27 -46.04 24.98
N SER A 8 -51.20 -46.52 25.61
CA SER A 8 -50.93 -46.36 27.06
C SER A 8 -49.71 -47.18 27.51
N GLY A 9 -48.54 -46.60 27.32
CA GLY A 9 -47.30 -47.07 27.92
C GLY A 9 -46.63 -45.94 28.68
N ILE A 10 -46.98 -45.74 29.94
CA ILE A 10 -46.22 -44.86 30.85
C ILE A 10 -44.82 -45.46 30.97
N PRO A 11 -43.75 -44.80 30.68
CA PRO A 11 -42.39 -45.36 30.70
C PRO A 11 -41.93 -45.48 32.14
N THR A 12 -42.09 -46.68 32.71
CA THR A 12 -41.60 -47.05 34.05
C THR A 12 -40.09 -46.89 34.25
N SER A 13 -39.35 -46.75 33.21
CA SER A 13 -37.89 -46.51 33.25
C SER A 13 -37.47 -45.14 33.82
N ARG A 14 -38.26 -44.09 33.62
CA ARG A 14 -37.92 -42.75 34.12
C ARG A 14 -38.01 -42.59 35.64
N TRP A 15 -38.88 -43.28 36.28
CA TRP A 15 -39.01 -43.28 37.74
C TRP A 15 -37.86 -43.98 38.44
N LEU A 16 -37.36 -45.05 37.90
CA LEU A 16 -36.23 -45.82 38.44
C LEU A 16 -34.93 -45.02 38.34
N ASP A 17 -34.74 -44.30 37.28
CA ASP A 17 -33.54 -43.43 37.08
C ASP A 17 -33.56 -42.22 38.03
N ARG A 18 -34.71 -41.63 38.30
CA ARG A 18 -34.87 -40.57 39.31
C ARG A 18 -34.60 -41.09 40.75
N LEU A 19 -35.08 -42.21 41.11
CA LEU A 19 -34.81 -42.86 42.41
C LEU A 19 -33.31 -43.19 42.56
N ARG A 20 -32.64 -43.60 41.47
CA ARG A 20 -31.20 -43.89 41.51
C ARG A 20 -30.38 -42.67 41.79
N ARG A 21 -30.75 -41.50 41.26
CA ARG A 21 -30.00 -40.21 41.44
C ARG A 21 -30.12 -39.69 42.89
N VAL A 22 -31.20 -39.86 43.52
CA VAL A 22 -31.44 -39.39 44.92
C VAL A 22 -31.24 -40.45 46.00
N ARG A 23 -30.88 -41.71 45.66
CA ARG A 23 -30.78 -42.87 46.58
C ARG A 23 -29.90 -42.62 47.82
N PHE A 24 -28.79 -41.90 47.68
CA PHE A 24 -27.89 -41.61 48.79
C PHE A 24 -28.49 -40.55 49.73
N LEU A 25 -29.21 -39.59 49.20
CA LEU A 25 -29.88 -38.54 49.98
C LEU A 25 -31.08 -39.11 50.75
N LEU A 26 -31.84 -40.01 50.12
CA LEU A 26 -32.91 -40.74 50.75
C LEU A 26 -32.41 -41.70 51.86
N ALA A 27 -31.28 -42.38 51.60
CA ALA A 27 -30.66 -43.25 52.60
C ALA A 27 -30.15 -42.46 53.81
N ALA A 28 -29.50 -41.33 53.58
CA ALA A 28 -29.02 -40.45 54.65
C ALA A 28 -30.18 -39.89 55.49
N ALA A 29 -31.25 -39.42 54.83
CA ALA A 29 -32.45 -38.97 55.53
C ALA A 29 -33.10 -40.08 56.36
N ALA A 30 -33.21 -41.28 55.80
CA ALA A 30 -33.77 -42.46 56.55
C ALA A 30 -32.95 -42.78 57.81
N ILE A 31 -31.62 -42.77 57.73
CA ILE A 31 -30.71 -43.01 58.84
C ILE A 31 -30.89 -41.95 59.93
N VAL A 32 -30.94 -40.66 59.56
CA VAL A 32 -31.10 -39.56 60.52
C VAL A 32 -32.43 -39.62 61.22
N PHE A 33 -33.54 -39.83 60.52
CA PHE A 33 -34.85 -39.86 61.11
C PHE A 33 -35.06 -41.12 61.96
N THR A 34 -34.52 -42.29 61.57
CA THR A 34 -34.57 -43.54 62.36
C THR A 34 -33.70 -43.39 63.61
N GLY A 35 -32.55 -42.75 63.55
CA GLY A 35 -31.71 -42.46 64.69
C GLY A 35 -32.36 -41.50 65.69
N LEU A 36 -33.02 -40.47 65.28
CA LEU A 36 -33.75 -39.52 66.12
C LEU A 36 -34.97 -40.16 66.81
N TRP A 37 -35.64 -41.07 66.15
CA TRP A 37 -36.71 -41.86 66.72
C TRP A 37 -36.17 -42.85 67.75
N ALA A 38 -35.10 -43.58 67.49
CA ALA A 38 -34.48 -44.56 68.39
C ALA A 38 -33.95 -43.93 69.68
N ILE A 39 -33.47 -42.65 69.64
CA ILE A 39 -32.98 -41.89 70.81
C ILE A 39 -34.16 -41.26 71.58
N GLY A 40 -35.41 -41.41 71.12
CA GLY A 40 -36.60 -40.88 71.79
C GLY A 40 -36.81 -39.38 71.69
N SER A 41 -36.02 -38.71 70.86
CA SER A 41 -36.08 -37.25 70.63
C SER A 41 -37.17 -36.82 69.64
N LEU A 42 -37.73 -37.75 68.85
CA LEU A 42 -38.86 -37.50 67.96
C LEU A 42 -39.91 -38.66 68.04
N ALA A 43 -41.20 -38.31 68.08
CA ALA A 43 -42.27 -39.31 67.98
C ALA A 43 -42.33 -39.88 66.54
N ALA A 44 -42.77 -41.09 66.37
CA ALA A 44 -42.80 -41.83 65.12
C ALA A 44 -43.55 -41.10 63.98
N LEU A 45 -44.64 -40.42 64.27
CA LEU A 45 -45.46 -39.68 63.30
C LEU A 45 -44.74 -38.46 62.70
N PRO A 46 -44.15 -37.57 63.50
CA PRO A 46 -43.37 -36.41 62.90
C PRO A 46 -42.07 -36.85 62.19
N ALA A 47 -41.43 -37.97 62.62
CA ALA A 47 -40.25 -38.51 61.92
C ALA A 47 -40.64 -39.04 60.54
N LEU A 48 -41.74 -39.74 60.40
CA LEU A 48 -42.24 -40.19 59.09
C LEU A 48 -42.65 -38.99 58.16
N ALA A 49 -43.35 -38.02 58.75
CA ALA A 49 -43.77 -36.83 58.00
C ALA A 49 -42.55 -36.03 57.46
N GLY A 50 -41.53 -35.88 58.31
CA GLY A 50 -40.28 -35.20 57.89
C GLY A 50 -39.54 -35.93 56.75
N PHE A 51 -39.45 -37.25 56.84
CA PHE A 51 -38.87 -38.08 55.79
C PHE A 51 -39.64 -37.98 54.46
N VAL A 52 -40.97 -38.05 54.50
CA VAL A 52 -41.84 -37.92 53.32
C VAL A 52 -41.71 -36.56 52.67
N LEU A 53 -41.56 -35.48 53.46
CA LEU A 53 -41.38 -34.11 52.96
C LEU A 53 -40.03 -33.94 52.25
N ILE A 54 -38.92 -34.44 52.80
CA ILE A 54 -37.62 -34.43 52.22
C ILE A 54 -37.55 -35.27 50.94
N ALA A 55 -38.14 -36.47 50.97
CA ALA A 55 -38.24 -37.34 49.81
C ALA A 55 -39.04 -36.69 48.66
N GLY A 56 -40.17 -36.05 48.99
CA GLY A 56 -40.98 -35.28 48.03
C GLY A 56 -40.24 -34.11 47.44
N ALA A 57 -39.56 -33.34 48.29
CA ALA A 57 -38.71 -32.15 47.78
C ALA A 57 -37.56 -32.62 46.92
N ALA A 58 -36.84 -33.68 47.24
CA ALA A 58 -35.75 -34.24 46.46
C ALA A 58 -36.24 -34.77 45.11
N LEU A 59 -37.36 -35.40 45.02
CA LEU A 59 -38.00 -35.87 43.79
C LEU A 59 -38.51 -34.69 42.94
N ALA A 60 -39.05 -33.64 43.53
CA ALA A 60 -39.52 -32.43 42.86
C ALA A 60 -38.36 -31.65 42.33
N ALA A 61 -37.25 -31.53 43.07
CA ALA A 61 -36.03 -30.84 42.60
C ALA A 61 -35.40 -31.51 41.35
N VAL A 62 -35.38 -32.87 41.33
CA VAL A 62 -34.91 -33.61 40.13
C VAL A 62 -35.90 -33.50 38.98
N ALA A 63 -37.19 -33.38 39.22
CA ALA A 63 -38.21 -33.16 38.19
C ALA A 63 -38.13 -31.72 37.63
N GLY A 64 -37.86 -30.72 38.48
CA GLY A 64 -37.67 -29.33 38.07
C GLY A 64 -36.36 -29.08 37.29
N ALA A 65 -35.29 -29.83 37.61
CA ALA A 65 -34.01 -29.75 36.90
C ALA A 65 -34.09 -30.31 35.46
N GLU A 66 -35.04 -31.19 35.17
CA GLU A 66 -35.28 -31.69 33.80
C GLU A 66 -36.17 -30.78 32.95
N ALA A 67 -36.81 -29.75 33.54
CA ALA A 67 -37.69 -28.82 32.82
C ALA A 67 -36.99 -27.54 32.32
N THR A 68 -35.68 -27.37 32.56
CA THR A 68 -34.99 -26.12 32.24
C THR A 68 -33.76 -26.23 31.31
N PRO A 69 -33.73 -27.05 30.27
CA PRO A 69 -32.72 -26.86 29.26
C PRO A 69 -33.23 -26.54 27.86
N ALA A 70 -34.54 -26.58 27.58
CA ALA A 70 -35.00 -26.43 26.21
C ALA A 70 -35.11 -24.96 25.72
N ALA A 71 -35.11 -23.95 26.62
CA ALA A 71 -35.29 -22.55 26.24
C ALA A 71 -33.98 -21.76 26.15
N LEU A 72 -32.82 -22.30 26.57
CA LEU A 72 -31.52 -21.61 26.53
C LEU A 72 -30.54 -22.20 25.50
N GLN A 73 -30.93 -23.22 24.76
CA GLN A 73 -30.08 -23.81 23.70
C GLN A 73 -30.32 -23.24 22.29
N SER A 74 -31.21 -22.26 22.13
CA SER A 74 -31.56 -21.75 20.81
C SER A 74 -30.81 -20.47 20.38
N ASN A 75 -29.79 -20.00 21.15
CA ASN A 75 -29.03 -18.80 20.78
C ASN A 75 -27.50 -18.95 20.92
N VAL A 76 -26.97 -20.14 20.78
CA VAL A 76 -25.58 -20.25 20.30
C VAL A 76 -25.69 -20.04 18.78
N PRO A 77 -25.14 -18.96 18.22
CA PRO A 77 -25.11 -18.81 16.77
C PRO A 77 -24.45 -20.08 16.23
N SER A 78 -25.17 -20.81 15.38
CA SER A 78 -24.62 -21.94 14.64
C SER A 78 -23.37 -21.43 13.95
N ALA A 79 -22.28 -22.18 14.03
CA ALA A 79 -21.04 -21.82 13.31
C ALA A 79 -21.39 -21.41 11.88
N PRO A 80 -20.77 -20.36 11.34
CA PRO A 80 -21.13 -19.81 10.05
C PRO A 80 -21.05 -20.91 8.99
N ARG A 81 -22.18 -21.15 8.32
CA ARG A 81 -22.30 -22.18 7.28
C ARG A 81 -21.87 -21.62 5.93
N VAL A 82 -21.38 -22.49 5.06
CA VAL A 82 -21.17 -22.19 3.65
C VAL A 82 -22.43 -21.52 3.09
N GLY A 83 -22.34 -20.23 2.70
CA GLY A 83 -23.49 -19.43 2.25
C GLY A 83 -24.17 -18.59 3.32
N ASP A 84 -23.59 -18.41 4.52
CA ASP A 84 -24.11 -17.53 5.56
C ASP A 84 -24.06 -16.07 5.08
N PRO A 85 -25.20 -15.34 5.07
CA PRO A 85 -25.25 -13.92 4.72
C PRO A 85 -24.29 -13.05 5.53
N LEU A 86 -23.95 -13.48 6.74
CA LEU A 86 -23.01 -12.78 7.60
C LEU A 86 -21.58 -12.80 7.01
N ILE A 87 -21.13 -13.94 6.50
CA ILE A 87 -19.80 -14.03 5.84
C ILE A 87 -19.76 -13.13 4.63
N GLU A 88 -20.79 -13.13 3.79
CA GLU A 88 -20.87 -12.26 2.62
C GLU A 88 -20.87 -10.78 3.02
N ALA A 89 -21.61 -10.40 4.03
CA ALA A 89 -21.65 -9.02 4.52
C ALA A 89 -20.29 -8.57 5.06
N VAL A 90 -19.58 -9.42 5.81
CA VAL A 90 -18.23 -9.12 6.32
C VAL A 90 -17.23 -8.99 5.16
N LEU A 91 -17.21 -9.94 4.22
CA LEU A 91 -16.30 -9.90 3.09
C LEU A 91 -16.54 -8.66 2.19
N THR A 92 -17.80 -8.28 1.99
CA THR A 92 -18.16 -7.09 1.19
C THR A 92 -17.67 -5.80 1.83
N GLY A 93 -17.57 -5.75 3.17
CA GLY A 93 -17.07 -4.61 3.93
C GLY A 93 -15.54 -4.48 3.94
N LEU A 94 -14.80 -5.51 3.52
CA LEU A 94 -13.34 -5.48 3.50
C LEU A 94 -12.83 -4.75 2.25
N PRO A 95 -11.86 -3.83 2.40
CA PRO A 95 -11.30 -3.08 1.29
C PRO A 95 -10.37 -3.94 0.42
N ASP A 96 -9.73 -4.94 1.01
CA ASP A 96 -8.80 -5.83 0.32
C ASP A 96 -9.51 -6.97 -0.41
N PRO A 97 -8.92 -7.51 -1.48
CA PRO A 97 -9.42 -8.70 -2.19
C PRO A 97 -9.40 -9.93 -1.27
N VAL A 98 -10.57 -10.50 -0.98
CA VAL A 98 -10.70 -11.63 -0.07
C VAL A 98 -11.58 -12.72 -0.63
N VAL A 99 -11.16 -13.98 -0.45
CA VAL A 99 -11.87 -15.19 -0.84
C VAL A 99 -11.99 -16.11 0.38
N ALA A 100 -13.18 -16.57 0.68
CA ALA A 100 -13.41 -17.63 1.66
C ALA A 100 -13.48 -18.99 0.96
N LEU A 101 -12.71 -19.95 1.46
CA LEU A 101 -12.63 -21.33 0.94
C LEU A 101 -13.11 -22.31 2.01
N ASP A 102 -13.81 -23.35 1.58
CA ASP A 102 -14.17 -24.45 2.47
C ASP A 102 -13.01 -25.42 2.73
N HIS A 103 -13.27 -26.48 3.49
CA HIS A 103 -12.30 -27.52 3.80
C HIS A 103 -11.82 -28.32 2.58
N ARG A 104 -12.54 -28.24 1.43
CA ARG A 104 -12.15 -28.85 0.16
C ARG A 104 -11.41 -27.88 -0.76
N SER A 105 -11.27 -26.64 -0.32
CA SER A 105 -10.72 -25.52 -1.11
C SER A 105 -11.65 -25.05 -2.22
N ASP A 106 -12.96 -25.28 -2.06
CA ASP A 106 -13.98 -24.71 -2.95
C ASP A 106 -14.29 -23.27 -2.49
N VAL A 107 -14.58 -22.40 -3.44
CA VAL A 107 -14.88 -20.99 -3.16
C VAL A 107 -16.26 -20.86 -2.53
N VAL A 108 -16.33 -20.46 -1.28
CA VAL A 108 -17.58 -20.22 -0.54
C VAL A 108 -18.15 -18.86 -0.85
N ALA A 109 -17.29 -17.84 -0.73
CA ALA A 109 -17.64 -16.45 -0.95
C ALA A 109 -16.39 -15.68 -1.41
N LEU A 110 -16.59 -14.58 -2.13
CA LEU A 110 -15.54 -13.65 -2.52
C LEU A 110 -16.13 -12.25 -2.65
N ASN A 111 -15.33 -11.21 -2.37
CA ASN A 111 -15.75 -9.83 -2.56
C ASN A 111 -15.47 -9.33 -3.99
N ALA A 112 -15.97 -8.14 -4.32
CA ALA A 112 -15.81 -7.54 -5.65
C ALA A 112 -14.33 -7.31 -6.01
N GLN A 113 -13.51 -6.97 -5.02
CA GLN A 113 -12.07 -6.76 -5.16
C GLN A 113 -11.35 -8.06 -5.56
N ALA A 114 -11.72 -9.19 -4.95
CA ALA A 114 -11.17 -10.51 -5.31
C ALA A 114 -11.56 -10.92 -6.73
N SER A 115 -12.78 -10.58 -7.16
CA SER A 115 -13.21 -10.80 -8.55
C SER A 115 -12.40 -9.99 -9.56
N ALA A 116 -11.89 -8.81 -9.17
CA ALA A 116 -11.02 -8.00 -10.02
C ALA A 116 -9.60 -8.57 -10.13
N VAL A 117 -9.07 -9.18 -9.06
CA VAL A 117 -7.75 -9.83 -9.03
C VAL A 117 -7.76 -11.18 -9.74
N ALA A 118 -8.78 -11.99 -9.49
CA ALA A 118 -8.93 -13.32 -10.06
C ALA A 118 -10.33 -13.50 -10.71
N PRO A 119 -10.54 -12.96 -11.92
CA PRO A 119 -11.85 -12.93 -12.58
C PRO A 119 -12.41 -14.31 -12.94
N ALA A 120 -11.58 -15.34 -12.93
CA ALA A 120 -11.99 -16.71 -13.23
C ALA A 120 -12.51 -17.46 -11.99
N LEU A 121 -12.38 -16.91 -10.78
CA LEU A 121 -12.94 -17.53 -9.58
C LEU A 121 -14.46 -17.51 -9.61
N ARG A 122 -15.08 -18.64 -9.29
CA ARG A 122 -16.54 -18.80 -9.21
C ARG A 122 -16.90 -19.45 -7.89
N ARG A 123 -17.99 -18.99 -7.30
CA ARG A 123 -18.56 -19.59 -6.09
C ARG A 123 -18.99 -21.03 -6.34
N GLY A 124 -18.68 -21.92 -5.42
CA GLY A 124 -18.98 -23.36 -5.52
C GLY A 124 -18.00 -24.16 -6.37
N GLU A 125 -16.98 -23.52 -6.92
CA GLU A 125 -15.96 -24.20 -7.72
C GLU A 125 -14.64 -24.29 -6.95
N PRO A 126 -13.81 -25.31 -7.22
CA PRO A 126 -12.45 -25.39 -6.68
C PRO A 126 -11.62 -24.16 -7.04
N VAL A 127 -10.92 -23.60 -6.03
CA VAL A 127 -10.07 -22.41 -6.21
C VAL A 127 -9.03 -22.62 -7.32
N SER A 128 -8.57 -23.85 -7.53
CA SER A 128 -7.57 -24.22 -8.55
C SER A 128 -8.05 -24.03 -10.01
N LEU A 129 -9.35 -23.96 -10.24
CA LEU A 129 -9.89 -23.69 -11.58
C LEU A 129 -9.75 -22.21 -11.95
N GLY A 130 -9.99 -21.32 -10.98
CA GLY A 130 -9.95 -19.87 -11.21
C GLY A 130 -8.63 -19.21 -10.88
N LEU A 131 -7.82 -19.80 -9.98
CA LEU A 131 -6.51 -19.29 -9.56
C LEU A 131 -5.43 -20.33 -9.91
N ARG A 132 -4.75 -20.09 -11.04
CA ARG A 132 -3.71 -21.00 -11.57
C ARG A 132 -2.31 -20.58 -11.17
N VAL A 133 -2.11 -20.28 -9.90
CA VAL A 133 -0.82 -19.87 -9.30
C VAL A 133 -0.35 -21.00 -8.41
N PRO A 134 0.66 -21.81 -8.82
CA PRO A 134 1.11 -22.98 -8.08
C PRO A 134 1.52 -22.65 -6.64
N GLU A 135 2.20 -21.51 -6.43
CA GLU A 135 2.69 -21.05 -5.14
C GLU A 135 1.54 -20.82 -4.16
N VAL A 136 0.43 -20.23 -4.62
CA VAL A 136 -0.77 -19.98 -3.80
C VAL A 136 -1.49 -21.29 -3.50
N LEU A 137 -1.62 -22.18 -4.49
CA LEU A 137 -2.25 -23.49 -4.27
C LEU A 137 -1.45 -24.35 -3.28
N ASP A 138 -0.12 -24.26 -3.29
CA ASP A 138 0.75 -24.91 -2.32
C ASP A 138 0.62 -24.29 -0.93
N ALA A 139 0.48 -22.96 -0.83
CA ALA A 139 0.23 -22.29 0.42
C ALA A 139 -1.12 -22.70 1.04
N ILE A 140 -2.16 -22.83 0.23
CA ILE A 140 -3.48 -23.34 0.66
C ILE A 140 -3.34 -24.77 1.22
N ARG A 141 -2.61 -25.67 0.53
CA ARG A 141 -2.37 -27.02 1.01
C ARG A 141 -1.59 -27.05 2.33
N ARG A 142 -0.53 -26.24 2.45
CA ARG A 142 0.26 -26.13 3.68
C ARG A 142 -0.57 -25.56 4.83
N ALA A 143 -1.31 -24.48 4.62
CA ALA A 143 -2.16 -23.88 5.64
C ALA A 143 -3.18 -24.88 6.19
N ARG A 144 -3.80 -25.67 5.33
CA ARG A 144 -4.75 -26.71 5.72
C ARG A 144 -4.11 -27.82 6.54
N THR A 145 -2.89 -28.23 6.19
CA THR A 145 -2.19 -29.35 6.89
C THR A 145 -1.59 -28.90 8.22
N SER A 146 -1.01 -27.69 8.28
CA SER A 146 -0.34 -27.17 9.46
C SER A 146 -1.28 -26.47 10.44
N GLY A 147 -2.45 -26.04 10.00
CA GLY A 147 -3.36 -25.20 10.80
C GLY A 147 -2.82 -23.79 11.09
N THR A 148 -1.77 -23.35 10.37
CA THR A 148 -1.13 -22.05 10.54
C THR A 148 -1.23 -21.21 9.28
N ALA A 149 -1.27 -19.87 9.45
CA ALA A 149 -1.30 -18.96 8.31
C ALA A 149 -0.04 -19.12 7.45
N GLN A 150 -0.22 -19.06 6.13
CA GLN A 150 0.85 -19.11 5.13
C GLN A 150 0.85 -17.83 4.32
N ARG A 151 2.05 -17.34 4.01
CA ARG A 151 2.25 -16.19 3.11
C ARG A 151 3.06 -16.59 1.91
N VAL A 152 2.70 -16.07 0.75
CA VAL A 152 3.42 -16.33 -0.49
C VAL A 152 3.29 -15.13 -1.42
N GLU A 153 4.39 -14.71 -2.01
CA GLU A 153 4.41 -13.70 -3.05
C GLU A 153 4.32 -14.38 -4.42
N PHE A 154 3.59 -13.76 -5.34
CA PHE A 154 3.50 -14.23 -6.72
C PHE A 154 3.38 -13.06 -7.69
N PHE A 155 3.76 -13.32 -8.93
CA PHE A 155 3.71 -12.37 -10.02
C PHE A 155 2.63 -12.74 -11.02
N GLN A 156 1.75 -11.81 -11.35
CA GLN A 156 0.67 -11.97 -12.33
C GLN A 156 0.93 -11.08 -13.54
N ARG A 157 1.03 -11.70 -14.73
CA ARG A 157 1.30 -10.98 -15.98
C ARG A 157 0.08 -10.43 -16.68
N VAL A 158 -1.09 -11.04 -16.48
CA VAL A 158 -2.32 -10.71 -17.22
C VAL A 158 -3.41 -10.29 -16.26
N PRO A 159 -4.12 -9.18 -16.49
CA PRO A 159 -4.06 -8.27 -17.66
C PRO A 159 -2.92 -7.26 -17.62
N LEU A 160 -2.31 -7.04 -16.45
CA LEU A 160 -1.19 -6.13 -16.23
C LEU A 160 -0.17 -6.81 -15.31
N ASP A 161 1.09 -6.47 -15.48
CA ASP A 161 2.17 -6.90 -14.59
C ASP A 161 1.93 -6.39 -13.16
N ARG A 162 1.63 -7.33 -12.24
CA ARG A 162 1.37 -7.03 -10.83
C ARG A 162 2.04 -8.04 -9.92
N TRP A 163 2.52 -7.54 -8.80
CA TRP A 163 3.00 -8.35 -7.68
C TRP A 163 1.93 -8.41 -6.59
N PHE A 164 1.64 -9.61 -6.14
CA PHE A 164 0.71 -9.85 -5.05
C PHE A 164 1.36 -10.65 -3.93
N GLU A 165 0.99 -10.37 -2.69
CA GLU A 165 1.14 -11.27 -1.57
C GLU A 165 -0.21 -11.94 -1.32
N ALA A 166 -0.23 -13.27 -1.30
CA ALA A 166 -1.38 -14.06 -0.85
C ALA A 166 -1.15 -14.53 0.58
N ILE A 167 -2.12 -14.23 1.46
CA ILE A 167 -2.13 -14.69 2.85
C ILE A 167 -3.26 -15.69 2.98
N VAL A 168 -2.93 -16.92 3.35
CA VAL A 168 -3.90 -18.00 3.57
C VAL A 168 -4.01 -18.25 5.06
N THR A 169 -5.15 -17.89 5.66
CA THR A 169 -5.40 -18.03 7.10
C THR A 169 -6.46 -19.09 7.34
N PRO A 170 -6.12 -20.22 7.97
CA PRO A 170 -7.12 -21.21 8.37
C PRO A 170 -7.93 -20.67 9.56
N ILE A 171 -9.25 -20.69 9.44
CA ILE A 171 -10.19 -20.33 10.50
C ILE A 171 -10.76 -21.61 11.08
N LEU A 172 -10.30 -21.95 12.29
CA LEU A 172 -10.70 -23.16 12.99
C LEU A 172 -12.14 -23.01 13.51
N SER A 173 -12.96 -24.00 13.26
CA SER A 173 -14.29 -24.09 13.87
C SER A 173 -14.17 -24.59 15.31
N THR A 174 -14.89 -23.98 16.23
CA THR A 174 -15.04 -24.45 17.61
C THR A 174 -16.12 -25.50 17.75
N GLY A 175 -16.83 -25.85 16.68
CA GLY A 175 -17.94 -26.82 16.62
C GLY A 175 -17.61 -28.07 15.78
N PRO A 176 -18.62 -28.96 15.60
CA PRO A 176 -18.47 -30.15 14.75
C PRO A 176 -18.38 -29.84 13.24
N GLU A 177 -18.64 -28.61 12.85
CA GLU A 177 -18.54 -28.17 11.46
C GLU A 177 -17.06 -27.95 11.07
N PRO A 178 -16.65 -28.35 9.86
CA PRO A 178 -15.30 -28.09 9.37
C PRO A 178 -15.03 -26.58 9.27
N GLY A 179 -13.83 -26.17 9.66
CA GLY A 179 -13.37 -24.78 9.50
C GLY A 179 -13.24 -24.40 8.02
N PHE A 180 -13.04 -23.12 7.77
CA PHE A 180 -12.79 -22.58 6.45
C PHE A 180 -11.46 -21.83 6.40
N MET A 181 -11.01 -21.48 5.21
CA MET A 181 -9.78 -20.71 4.99
C MET A 181 -10.12 -19.36 4.38
N LEU A 182 -9.44 -18.33 4.85
CA LEU A 182 -9.49 -17.00 4.26
C LEU A 182 -8.24 -16.81 3.39
N LEU A 183 -8.43 -16.43 2.15
CA LEU A 183 -7.38 -16.10 1.20
C LEU A 183 -7.47 -14.60 0.91
N GLU A 184 -6.48 -13.84 1.34
CA GLU A 184 -6.36 -12.41 1.13
C GLU A 184 -5.26 -12.12 0.10
N PHE A 185 -5.48 -11.09 -0.73
CA PHE A 185 -4.48 -10.63 -1.69
C PHE A 185 -4.10 -9.19 -1.39
N HIS A 186 -2.82 -8.93 -1.21
CA HIS A 186 -2.26 -7.59 -1.09
C HIS A 186 -1.49 -7.23 -2.35
N ASP A 187 -1.83 -6.11 -2.97
CA ASP A 187 -1.11 -5.62 -4.16
C ASP A 187 0.22 -4.97 -3.72
N LEU A 188 1.31 -5.68 -3.94
CA LEU A 188 2.67 -5.21 -3.67
C LEU A 188 3.26 -4.38 -4.83
N THR A 189 2.56 -4.25 -5.94
CA THR A 189 3.06 -3.55 -7.15
C THR A 189 3.51 -2.11 -6.85
N PRO A 190 2.75 -1.30 -6.08
CA PRO A 190 3.19 0.04 -5.75
C PRO A 190 4.49 0.06 -4.94
N LEU A 191 4.62 -0.84 -3.97
CA LEU A 191 5.82 -0.97 -3.14
C LEU A 191 7.04 -1.41 -3.97
N ARG A 192 6.88 -2.46 -4.77
CA ARG A 192 7.93 -2.98 -5.66
C ARG A 192 8.40 -1.92 -6.66
N ARG A 193 7.48 -1.17 -7.26
CA ARG A 193 7.83 -0.07 -8.16
C ARG A 193 8.67 1.01 -7.47
N VAL A 194 8.36 1.34 -6.22
CA VAL A 194 9.15 2.29 -5.44
C VAL A 194 10.55 1.75 -5.17
N GLU A 195 10.67 0.48 -4.79
CA GLU A 195 11.96 -0.20 -4.57
C GLU A 195 12.80 -0.26 -5.86
N GLU A 196 12.21 -0.66 -6.98
CA GLU A 196 12.85 -0.69 -8.30
C GLU A 196 13.32 0.70 -8.71
N MET A 197 12.46 1.73 -8.62
CA MET A 197 12.85 3.11 -8.92
C MET A 197 14.02 3.58 -8.03
N ARG A 198 14.06 3.16 -6.77
CA ARG A 198 15.15 3.50 -5.85
C ARG A 198 16.45 2.78 -6.21
N ALA A 199 16.38 1.51 -6.57
CA ALA A 199 17.54 0.73 -7.03
C ALA A 199 18.10 1.30 -8.33
N ASP A 200 17.25 1.61 -9.30
CA ASP A 200 17.62 2.23 -10.57
C ASP A 200 18.25 3.62 -10.37
N PHE A 201 17.72 4.40 -9.43
CA PHE A 201 18.28 5.69 -9.07
C PHE A 201 19.72 5.59 -8.56
N VAL A 202 19.98 4.65 -7.63
CA VAL A 202 21.34 4.43 -7.10
C VAL A 202 22.29 3.91 -8.18
N ALA A 203 21.82 2.98 -9.01
CA ALA A 203 22.62 2.43 -10.10
C ALA A 203 23.00 3.53 -11.11
N ASN A 204 22.02 4.32 -11.57
CA ASN A 204 22.25 5.41 -12.53
C ASN A 204 23.13 6.52 -11.94
N ALA A 205 22.94 6.92 -10.67
CA ALA A 205 23.81 7.87 -10.00
C ALA A 205 25.26 7.38 -9.95
N SER A 206 25.47 6.10 -9.63
CA SER A 206 26.79 5.49 -9.61
C SER A 206 27.45 5.47 -10.99
N HIS A 207 26.71 5.20 -12.05
CA HIS A 207 27.20 5.22 -13.42
C HIS A 207 27.55 6.64 -13.88
N GLU A 208 26.71 7.65 -13.61
CA GLU A 208 26.93 9.04 -13.99
C GLU A 208 28.08 9.70 -13.19
N LEU A 209 28.40 9.20 -12.00
CA LEU A 209 29.60 9.62 -11.24
C LEU A 209 30.87 8.90 -11.67
N ARG A 210 30.80 7.62 -12.01
CA ARG A 210 31.99 6.80 -12.38
C ARG A 210 32.64 7.28 -13.67
N THR A 211 31.85 7.66 -14.67
CA THR A 211 32.36 8.09 -15.97
C THR A 211 33.25 9.35 -15.89
N PRO A 212 32.83 10.48 -15.29
CA PRO A 212 33.73 11.66 -15.16
C PRO A 212 34.89 11.37 -14.22
N LEU A 213 34.73 10.55 -13.18
CA LEU A 213 35.82 10.17 -12.28
C LEU A 213 36.94 9.42 -13.03
N ALA A 214 36.56 8.43 -13.86
CA ALA A 214 37.52 7.68 -14.67
C ALA A 214 38.26 8.64 -15.68
N SER A 215 37.52 9.60 -16.26
CA SER A 215 38.11 10.62 -17.13
C SER A 215 39.12 11.51 -16.39
N LEU A 216 38.76 11.99 -15.18
CA LEU A 216 39.70 12.75 -14.33
C LEU A 216 40.94 11.94 -13.99
N SER A 217 40.82 10.68 -13.58
CA SER A 217 41.96 9.80 -13.29
C SER A 217 42.87 9.63 -14.52
N GLY A 218 42.28 9.38 -15.70
CA GLY A 218 43.05 9.25 -16.95
C GLY A 218 43.82 10.52 -17.35
N PHE A 219 43.23 11.71 -17.16
CA PHE A 219 43.92 12.97 -17.40
C PHE A 219 45.04 13.23 -16.39
N ILE A 220 44.84 12.88 -15.12
CA ILE A 220 45.90 12.94 -14.09
C ILE A 220 47.09 12.06 -14.50
N ASP A 221 46.83 10.81 -14.89
CA ASP A 221 47.91 9.91 -15.34
C ASP A 221 48.61 10.42 -16.57
N THR A 222 47.89 11.03 -17.55
CA THR A 222 48.48 11.64 -18.74
C THR A 222 49.36 12.83 -18.37
N LEU A 223 48.92 13.67 -17.45
CA LEU A 223 49.67 14.84 -16.96
C LEU A 223 50.92 14.46 -16.15
N LYS A 224 50.87 13.32 -15.43
CA LYS A 224 52.00 12.75 -14.67
C LYS A 224 53.03 12.07 -15.57
N GLY A 225 52.61 11.64 -16.78
CA GLY A 225 53.41 10.88 -17.74
C GLY A 225 53.63 11.60 -19.06
N PRO A 226 52.97 11.20 -20.16
CA PRO A 226 53.30 11.67 -21.53
C PRO A 226 53.19 13.18 -21.74
N ALA A 227 52.25 13.87 -21.08
CA ALA A 227 52.03 15.31 -21.24
C ALA A 227 52.69 16.16 -20.14
N ARG A 228 53.65 15.62 -19.40
CA ARG A 228 54.28 16.30 -18.27
C ARG A 228 54.99 17.59 -18.66
N GLU A 229 55.69 17.57 -19.77
CA GLU A 229 56.49 18.70 -20.27
C GLU A 229 55.75 19.52 -21.35
N ASP A 230 54.53 19.10 -21.76
CA ASP A 230 53.72 19.82 -22.75
C ASP A 230 52.78 20.82 -22.05
N ALA A 231 53.16 22.11 -22.07
CA ALA A 231 52.41 23.18 -21.43
C ALA A 231 51.02 23.39 -22.07
N ALA A 232 50.88 23.24 -23.40
CA ALA A 232 49.61 23.41 -24.08
C ALA A 232 48.63 22.25 -23.81
N ALA A 233 49.14 21.02 -23.80
CA ALA A 233 48.33 19.85 -23.40
C ALA A 233 47.92 19.94 -21.93
N ARG A 234 48.78 20.39 -21.04
CA ARG A 234 48.48 20.59 -19.63
C ARG A 234 47.31 21.52 -19.41
N GLU A 235 47.37 22.73 -20.02
CA GLU A 235 46.29 23.73 -19.90
C GLU A 235 44.97 23.19 -20.43
N ARG A 236 44.97 22.51 -21.57
CA ARG A 236 43.80 21.92 -22.17
C ARG A 236 43.21 20.82 -21.27
N PHE A 237 44.04 19.93 -20.71
CA PHE A 237 43.57 18.84 -19.86
C PHE A 237 43.04 19.35 -18.51
N LEU A 238 43.70 20.35 -17.91
CA LEU A 238 43.22 21.01 -16.70
C LEU A 238 41.84 21.66 -16.94
N GLY A 239 41.62 22.31 -18.07
CA GLY A 239 40.31 22.85 -18.46
C GLY A 239 39.22 21.76 -18.56
N ILE A 240 39.53 20.64 -19.20
CA ILE A 240 38.60 19.50 -19.29
C ILE A 240 38.31 18.93 -17.90
N MET A 241 39.33 18.77 -17.06
CA MET A 241 39.18 18.29 -15.71
C MET A 241 38.30 19.21 -14.87
N GLN A 242 38.46 20.51 -14.99
CA GLN A 242 37.62 21.51 -14.31
C GLN A 242 36.14 21.37 -14.71
N VAL A 243 35.85 21.17 -16.00
CA VAL A 243 34.50 20.95 -16.52
C VAL A 243 33.90 19.68 -15.92
N GLN A 244 34.67 18.57 -15.84
CA GLN A 244 34.19 17.29 -15.26
C GLN A 244 33.95 17.44 -13.77
N ALA A 245 34.82 18.09 -13.01
CA ALA A 245 34.66 18.35 -11.59
C ALA A 245 33.39 19.15 -11.28
N ASN A 246 33.17 20.26 -12.04
CA ASN A 246 31.97 21.10 -11.92
C ASN A 246 30.69 20.32 -12.25
N ARG A 247 30.76 19.41 -13.24
CA ARG A 247 29.64 18.54 -13.56
C ARG A 247 29.32 17.57 -12.43
N MET A 248 30.34 16.94 -11.81
CA MET A 248 30.15 16.06 -10.67
C MET A 248 29.54 16.80 -9.49
N ALA A 249 30.03 18.00 -9.17
CA ALA A 249 29.47 18.82 -8.11
C ALA A 249 27.97 19.07 -8.32
N ARG A 250 27.58 19.53 -9.52
CA ARG A 250 26.15 19.73 -9.86
C ARG A 250 25.34 18.45 -9.72
N LEU A 251 25.85 17.31 -10.17
CA LEU A 251 25.15 16.03 -10.05
C LEU A 251 24.91 15.67 -8.56
N ILE A 252 25.91 15.87 -7.71
CA ILE A 252 25.80 15.62 -6.27
C ILE A 252 24.76 16.56 -5.64
N ASP A 253 24.78 17.85 -5.99
CA ASP A 253 23.81 18.83 -5.49
C ASP A 253 22.38 18.51 -5.94
N ASP A 254 22.19 18.03 -7.16
CA ASP A 254 20.89 17.57 -7.67
C ASP A 254 20.39 16.33 -6.92
N LEU A 255 21.27 15.36 -6.67
CA LEU A 255 20.95 14.15 -5.91
C LEU A 255 20.54 14.46 -4.47
N LEU A 256 21.32 15.30 -3.77
CA LEU A 256 21.04 15.72 -2.40
C LEU A 256 19.73 16.51 -2.31
N SER A 257 19.47 17.37 -3.28
CA SER A 257 18.23 18.16 -3.31
C SER A 257 17.02 17.29 -3.59
N LEU A 258 17.11 16.37 -4.55
CA LEU A 258 16.04 15.42 -4.84
C LEU A 258 15.72 14.57 -3.60
N SER A 259 16.77 14.07 -2.92
CA SER A 259 16.62 13.31 -1.67
C SER A 259 15.90 14.12 -0.58
N ARG A 260 16.29 15.40 -0.38
CA ARG A 260 15.65 16.29 0.63
C ARG A 260 14.18 16.55 0.30
N ILE A 261 13.85 16.78 -0.97
CA ILE A 261 12.47 17.04 -1.40
C ILE A 261 11.61 15.80 -1.23
N GLU A 262 12.13 14.62 -1.55
CA GLU A 262 11.41 13.36 -1.36
C GLU A 262 11.13 13.06 0.12
N LEU A 263 12.10 13.29 1.00
CA LEU A 263 11.90 13.14 2.45
C LEU A 263 10.82 14.10 2.99
N ASN A 264 10.72 15.30 2.42
CA ASN A 264 9.78 16.34 2.84
C ASN A 264 8.54 16.45 1.95
N ALA A 265 8.30 15.48 1.04
CA ALA A 265 7.21 15.54 0.06
C ALA A 265 5.81 15.67 0.70
N HIS A 266 5.65 15.19 1.94
CA HIS A 266 4.42 15.28 2.73
C HIS A 266 4.23 16.64 3.43
N LEU A 267 5.28 17.48 3.51
CA LEU A 267 5.25 18.78 4.17
C LEU A 267 5.05 19.87 3.11
N ARG A 268 3.84 20.39 3.00
CA ARG A 268 3.57 21.52 2.11
C ARG A 268 4.17 22.80 2.66
N PRO A 269 4.83 23.64 1.82
CA PRO A 269 5.28 24.94 2.24
C PRO A 269 4.11 25.86 2.58
N ASP A 270 4.26 26.67 3.62
CA ASP A 270 3.22 27.56 4.17
C ASP A 270 3.59 29.06 4.08
N LYS A 271 4.79 29.37 3.60
CA LYS A 271 5.26 30.76 3.48
C LYS A 271 4.78 31.39 2.17
N GLN A 272 4.39 32.66 2.24
CA GLN A 272 4.08 33.44 1.04
C GLN A 272 5.35 33.89 0.33
N VAL A 273 5.42 33.64 -0.96
CA VAL A 273 6.55 34.06 -1.83
C VAL A 273 6.03 34.75 -3.08
N ASP A 274 6.75 35.75 -3.56
CA ASP A 274 6.39 36.52 -4.76
C ASP A 274 7.06 35.91 -6.00
N LEU A 275 6.28 35.31 -6.88
CA LEU A 275 6.75 34.70 -8.12
C LEU A 275 7.36 35.72 -9.09
N VAL A 276 6.88 36.96 -9.09
CA VAL A 276 7.46 38.03 -9.97
C VAL A 276 8.90 38.32 -9.55
N ALA A 277 9.16 38.43 -8.24
CA ALA A 277 10.50 38.66 -7.72
C ALA A 277 11.43 37.48 -8.01
N ILE A 278 10.93 36.23 -7.87
CA ILE A 278 11.69 35.02 -8.19
C ILE A 278 12.07 35.00 -9.69
N LEU A 279 11.11 35.19 -10.59
CA LEU A 279 11.36 35.12 -12.02
C LEU A 279 12.33 36.21 -12.50
N ARG A 280 12.25 37.42 -11.93
CA ARG A 280 13.24 38.50 -12.23
C ARG A 280 14.62 38.08 -11.76
N GLN A 281 14.75 37.58 -10.53
CA GLN A 281 16.03 37.11 -10.01
C GLN A 281 16.65 36.03 -10.91
N VAL A 282 15.86 35.03 -11.32
CA VAL A 282 16.33 33.94 -12.20
C VAL A 282 16.75 34.48 -13.57
N ALA A 283 15.97 35.39 -14.18
CA ALA A 283 16.30 35.99 -15.43
C ALA A 283 17.63 36.80 -15.35
N ASP A 284 17.82 37.56 -14.27
CA ASP A 284 19.04 38.32 -14.02
C ASP A 284 20.25 37.40 -13.80
N THR A 285 20.11 36.35 -12.99
CA THR A 285 21.16 35.37 -12.70
C THR A 285 21.63 34.66 -13.98
N LEU A 286 20.71 34.30 -14.85
CA LEU A 286 21.02 33.57 -16.08
C LEU A 286 21.36 34.47 -17.30
N GLN A 287 21.36 35.79 -17.11
CA GLN A 287 21.64 36.75 -18.23
C GLN A 287 23.02 36.57 -18.83
N THR A 288 24.04 36.28 -18.03
CA THR A 288 25.41 36.03 -18.55
C THR A 288 25.43 34.77 -19.41
N LEU A 289 24.80 33.67 -18.94
CA LEU A 289 24.69 32.43 -19.70
C LEU A 289 23.92 32.63 -21.02
N ALA A 290 22.85 33.43 -20.98
CA ALA A 290 22.08 33.79 -22.18
C ALA A 290 22.91 34.52 -23.20
N ARG A 291 23.72 35.52 -22.78
CA ARG A 291 24.66 36.27 -23.66
C ARG A 291 25.73 35.36 -24.27
N ASP A 292 26.34 34.49 -23.46
CA ASP A 292 27.38 33.57 -23.93
C ASP A 292 26.83 32.59 -25.00
N ARG A 293 25.52 32.38 -25.03
CA ARG A 293 24.83 31.53 -26.01
C ARG A 293 24.10 32.27 -27.12
N ASP A 294 24.22 33.60 -27.16
CA ASP A 294 23.51 34.45 -28.10
C ASP A 294 21.99 34.25 -28.11
N VAL A 295 21.38 34.12 -26.91
CA VAL A 295 19.94 33.90 -26.70
C VAL A 295 19.33 35.11 -25.99
N ASP A 296 18.24 35.66 -26.53
CA ASP A 296 17.47 36.76 -25.94
C ASP A 296 16.43 36.18 -24.95
N VAL A 297 16.48 36.58 -23.67
CA VAL A 297 15.53 36.18 -22.66
C VAL A 297 14.53 37.30 -22.38
N LYS A 298 13.25 37.04 -22.62
CA LYS A 298 12.15 37.98 -22.38
C LYS A 298 11.28 37.55 -21.22
N LEU A 299 11.10 38.44 -20.24
CA LEU A 299 10.21 38.22 -19.10
C LEU A 299 8.95 39.09 -19.26
N ALA A 300 7.79 38.46 -19.38
CA ALA A 300 6.46 39.04 -19.33
C ALA A 300 5.79 38.68 -18.03
N ALA A 301 5.68 39.62 -17.10
CA ALA A 301 5.07 39.41 -15.82
C ALA A 301 4.12 40.57 -15.47
N PRO A 302 3.10 40.36 -14.63
CA PRO A 302 2.23 41.42 -14.09
C PRO A 302 3.07 42.53 -13.42
N THR A 303 2.53 43.75 -13.39
CA THR A 303 3.19 44.90 -12.71
C THR A 303 3.18 44.80 -11.19
N GLY A 304 2.27 43.99 -10.61
CA GLY A 304 2.17 43.74 -9.17
C GLY A 304 2.85 42.43 -8.74
N SER A 305 2.88 42.19 -7.43
CA SER A 305 3.32 40.93 -6.86
C SER A 305 2.30 39.82 -7.10
N VAL A 306 2.78 38.61 -7.36
CA VAL A 306 1.98 37.39 -7.46
C VAL A 306 2.39 36.46 -6.33
N LEU A 307 1.61 36.47 -5.25
CA LEU A 307 1.92 35.70 -4.03
C LEU A 307 1.36 34.29 -4.13
N VAL A 308 2.21 33.31 -3.86
CA VAL A 308 1.85 31.89 -3.71
C VAL A 308 2.41 31.33 -2.41
N LEU A 309 1.83 30.24 -1.91
CA LEU A 309 2.44 29.49 -0.81
C LEU A 309 3.57 28.64 -1.38
N GLY A 310 4.78 28.81 -0.83
CA GLY A 310 5.94 28.12 -1.35
C GLY A 310 7.22 28.27 -0.55
N ASP A 311 8.20 27.46 -0.89
CA ASP A 311 9.59 27.61 -0.48
C ASP A 311 10.33 28.39 -1.58
N ARG A 312 10.90 29.53 -1.19
CA ARG A 312 11.54 30.46 -2.15
C ARG A 312 12.71 29.80 -2.91
N ASP A 313 13.56 29.08 -2.20
CA ASP A 313 14.76 28.51 -2.78
C ASP A 313 14.42 27.33 -3.71
N GLU A 314 13.42 26.55 -3.35
CA GLU A 314 12.89 25.49 -4.21
C GLU A 314 12.26 26.05 -5.48
N LEU A 315 11.47 27.13 -5.39
CA LEU A 315 10.86 27.76 -6.57
C LEU A 315 11.90 28.46 -7.46
N ILE A 316 12.94 29.09 -6.91
CA ILE A 316 14.09 29.58 -7.68
C ILE A 316 14.69 28.41 -8.48
N ARG A 317 14.94 27.28 -7.81
CA ARG A 317 15.52 26.09 -8.47
C ARG A 317 14.63 25.52 -9.57
N VAL A 318 13.30 25.58 -9.43
CA VAL A 318 12.36 25.21 -10.50
C VAL A 318 12.63 26.05 -11.74
N PHE A 319 12.63 27.39 -11.60
CA PHE A 319 12.76 28.27 -12.75
C PHE A 319 14.19 28.30 -13.30
N GLU A 320 15.22 28.18 -12.49
CA GLU A 320 16.61 27.99 -12.95
C GLU A 320 16.72 26.75 -13.85
N ASN A 321 16.19 25.59 -13.41
CA ASN A 321 16.20 24.36 -14.22
C ASN A 321 15.45 24.52 -15.55
N LEU A 322 14.29 25.16 -15.53
CA LEU A 322 13.49 25.37 -16.74
C LEU A 322 14.18 26.33 -17.72
N VAL A 323 14.66 27.48 -17.23
CA VAL A 323 15.34 28.50 -18.07
C VAL A 323 16.69 28.00 -18.54
N GLU A 324 17.50 27.33 -17.69
CA GLU A 324 18.75 26.72 -18.15
C GLU A 324 18.52 25.66 -19.23
N ASN A 325 17.48 24.82 -19.11
CA ASN A 325 17.16 23.87 -20.17
C ASN A 325 16.77 24.59 -21.47
N ALA A 326 15.93 25.62 -21.37
CA ALA A 326 15.57 26.43 -22.51
C ALA A 326 16.83 27.05 -23.19
N LEU A 327 17.76 27.62 -22.41
CA LEU A 327 19.02 28.19 -22.94
C LEU A 327 19.95 27.12 -23.53
N LYS A 328 19.93 25.88 -22.97
CA LYS A 328 20.79 24.79 -23.48
C LYS A 328 20.31 24.26 -24.83
N TYR A 329 19.02 24.07 -24.99
CA TYR A 329 18.45 23.36 -26.13
C TYR A 329 17.84 24.30 -27.20
N ALA A 330 17.65 25.58 -26.87
CA ALA A 330 17.04 26.57 -27.75
C ALA A 330 18.05 27.45 -28.49
N ALA A 331 19.34 27.11 -28.49
CA ALA A 331 20.38 27.96 -29.13
C ALA A 331 20.09 28.26 -30.62
N SER A 332 19.41 27.35 -31.34
CA SER A 332 18.98 27.57 -32.73
C SER A 332 17.88 28.63 -32.87
N GLY A 333 16.99 28.75 -31.88
CA GLY A 333 15.87 29.70 -31.89
C GLY A 333 16.20 31.09 -31.33
N LYS A 334 17.37 31.26 -30.71
CA LYS A 334 17.93 32.51 -30.18
C LYS A 334 17.00 33.30 -29.25
N ARG A 335 15.95 32.68 -28.74
CA ARG A 335 14.95 33.32 -27.86
C ARG A 335 14.35 32.37 -26.84
N VAL A 336 14.19 32.87 -25.61
CA VAL A 336 13.44 32.23 -24.52
C VAL A 336 12.45 33.23 -23.96
N ASP A 337 11.18 32.85 -23.92
CA ASP A 337 10.10 33.66 -23.34
C ASP A 337 9.69 33.08 -21.99
N ILE A 338 9.74 33.92 -20.95
CA ILE A 338 9.23 33.60 -19.60
C ILE A 338 7.95 34.42 -19.42
N ALA A 339 6.84 33.79 -19.17
CA ALA A 339 5.57 34.47 -18.97
C ALA A 339 4.94 34.03 -17.62
N LEU A 340 4.42 35.00 -16.85
CA LEU A 340 3.64 34.77 -15.64
C LEU A 340 2.25 35.38 -15.83
N SER A 341 1.22 34.60 -15.58
CA SER A 341 -0.18 35.03 -15.64
C SER A 341 -0.96 34.48 -14.45
N ILE A 342 -2.09 35.10 -14.14
CA ILE A 342 -3.05 34.62 -13.18
C ILE A 342 -4.29 34.21 -13.97
N GLY A 343 -4.79 33.01 -13.71
CA GLY A 343 -5.98 32.47 -14.33
C GLY A 343 -6.84 31.72 -13.35
N GLU A 344 -7.98 31.23 -13.80
CA GLU A 344 -8.85 30.37 -13.02
C GLU A 344 -8.46 28.91 -13.25
N GLY A 345 -8.22 28.16 -12.16
CA GLY A 345 -7.94 26.73 -12.19
C GLY A 345 -9.20 25.89 -12.41
N ALA A 346 -9.04 24.60 -12.64
CA ALA A 346 -10.15 23.67 -12.86
C ALA A 346 -11.10 23.55 -11.67
N ASP A 347 -10.64 23.92 -10.47
CA ASP A 347 -11.40 23.94 -9.21
C ASP A 347 -12.03 25.31 -8.91
N GLY A 348 -12.01 26.26 -9.85
CA GLY A 348 -12.56 27.62 -9.70
C GLY A 348 -11.72 28.55 -8.81
N LYS A 349 -10.51 28.14 -8.38
CA LYS A 349 -9.60 28.98 -7.62
C LYS A 349 -8.62 29.71 -8.53
N GLN A 350 -8.12 30.85 -8.03
CA GLN A 350 -7.04 31.54 -8.73
C GLN A 350 -5.77 30.72 -8.73
N GLU A 351 -5.16 30.58 -9.90
CA GLU A 351 -3.94 29.82 -10.15
C GLU A 351 -2.91 30.72 -10.83
N ALA A 352 -1.69 30.73 -10.30
CA ALA A 352 -0.56 31.38 -10.97
C ALA A 352 0.04 30.40 -12.00
N ARG A 353 0.13 30.85 -13.25
CA ARG A 353 0.68 30.08 -14.37
C ARG A 353 1.97 30.72 -14.86
N ALA A 354 3.07 30.03 -14.65
CA ALA A 354 4.38 30.42 -15.19
C ALA A 354 4.72 29.51 -16.37
N ALA A 355 5.06 30.09 -17.50
CA ALA A 355 5.48 29.39 -18.70
C ALA A 355 6.90 29.80 -19.09
N VAL A 356 7.75 28.83 -19.42
CA VAL A 356 9.05 29.02 -20.04
C VAL A 356 8.99 28.37 -21.40
N ARG A 357 9.10 29.19 -22.44
CA ARG A 357 9.04 28.76 -23.85
C ARG A 357 10.38 29.01 -24.55
N ASP A 358 10.92 27.97 -25.09
CA ASP A 358 12.05 28.06 -26.05
C ASP A 358 11.54 27.95 -27.48
N HIS A 359 12.38 28.35 -28.40
CA HIS A 359 12.15 28.30 -29.85
C HIS A 359 13.19 27.38 -30.52
N GLY A 360 13.53 26.29 -29.85
CA GLY A 360 14.47 25.27 -30.31
C GLY A 360 13.84 24.28 -31.31
N PRO A 361 14.55 23.19 -31.61
CA PRO A 361 14.14 22.21 -32.62
C PRO A 361 12.91 21.38 -32.20
N GLY A 362 12.44 21.55 -30.96
CA GLY A 362 11.34 20.76 -30.41
C GLY A 362 11.75 19.33 -30.02
N ILE A 363 10.80 18.60 -29.44
CA ILE A 363 10.96 17.26 -28.88
C ILE A 363 9.92 16.35 -29.52
N ALA A 364 10.31 15.16 -29.96
CA ALA A 364 9.40 14.19 -30.53
C ALA A 364 8.37 13.71 -29.45
N PRO A 365 7.10 13.50 -29.82
CA PRO A 365 6.02 13.18 -28.87
C PRO A 365 6.29 11.97 -27.97
N GLU A 366 7.03 10.98 -28.47
CA GLU A 366 7.39 9.76 -27.74
C GLU A 366 8.28 10.02 -26.52
N HIS A 367 9.03 11.11 -26.50
CA HIS A 367 9.91 11.49 -25.41
C HIS A 367 9.19 12.31 -24.32
N LEU A 368 8.10 13.04 -24.66
CA LEU A 368 7.44 13.98 -23.75
C LEU A 368 7.01 13.35 -22.42
N PRO A 369 6.38 12.16 -22.37
CA PRO A 369 6.00 11.54 -21.11
C PRO A 369 7.16 11.18 -20.20
N ARG A 370 8.34 10.97 -20.80
CA ARG A 370 9.55 10.49 -20.12
C ARG A 370 10.48 11.59 -19.65
N LEU A 371 10.31 12.82 -20.09
CA LEU A 371 11.21 13.94 -19.78
C LEU A 371 11.36 14.21 -18.28
N THR A 372 10.38 13.84 -17.47
CA THR A 372 10.41 13.97 -16.02
C THR A 372 10.92 12.72 -15.29
N GLU A 373 11.29 11.66 -16.02
CA GLU A 373 11.97 10.50 -15.43
C GLU A 373 13.40 10.87 -15.03
N ARG A 374 13.89 10.28 -13.93
CA ARG A 374 15.24 10.54 -13.43
C ARG A 374 16.28 10.01 -14.42
N PHE A 375 17.31 10.81 -14.72
CA PHE A 375 18.42 10.50 -15.66
C PHE A 375 17.98 10.34 -17.12
N TYR A 376 16.70 10.61 -17.44
CA TYR A 376 16.24 10.53 -18.81
C TYR A 376 16.80 11.68 -19.66
N ARG A 377 17.21 11.37 -20.89
CA ARG A 377 17.74 12.30 -21.89
C ARG A 377 17.31 11.84 -23.26
N VAL A 378 16.87 12.77 -24.12
CA VAL A 378 16.52 12.50 -25.52
C VAL A 378 17.77 12.10 -26.30
N ASP A 379 18.85 12.91 -26.18
CA ASP A 379 20.18 12.60 -26.68
C ASP A 379 21.19 12.60 -25.52
N VAL A 380 21.79 11.44 -25.28
CA VAL A 380 22.74 11.26 -24.18
C VAL A 380 24.07 11.96 -24.47
N ALA A 381 24.55 11.93 -25.73
CA ALA A 381 25.84 12.49 -26.09
C ALA A 381 25.80 14.03 -26.08
N GLU A 382 24.80 14.62 -26.71
CA GLU A 382 24.59 16.06 -26.72
C GLU A 382 24.35 16.63 -25.34
N SER A 383 23.46 15.99 -24.57
CA SER A 383 23.17 16.42 -23.20
C SER A 383 24.39 16.34 -22.28
N ARG A 384 25.27 15.33 -22.47
CA ARG A 384 26.54 15.22 -21.73
C ARG A 384 27.51 16.37 -22.11
N ALA A 385 27.61 16.69 -23.36
CA ALA A 385 28.46 17.80 -23.84
C ALA A 385 28.00 19.13 -23.22
N GLN A 386 26.70 19.33 -23.04
CA GLN A 386 26.12 20.53 -22.45
C GLN A 386 26.03 20.48 -20.90
N GLY A 387 26.61 19.45 -20.26
CA GLY A 387 26.67 19.31 -18.82
C GLY A 387 25.33 18.97 -18.16
N GLY A 388 24.38 18.39 -18.90
CA GLY A 388 23.09 17.94 -18.35
C GLY A 388 23.26 16.74 -17.40
N THR A 389 22.54 16.74 -16.29
CA THR A 389 22.51 15.62 -15.32
C THR A 389 21.38 14.65 -15.60
N GLY A 390 20.32 15.09 -16.30
CA GLY A 390 19.07 14.33 -16.47
C GLY A 390 18.20 14.30 -15.20
N LEU A 391 18.51 15.13 -14.20
CA LEU A 391 17.75 15.23 -12.95
C LEU A 391 16.91 16.51 -12.86
N GLY A 392 17.23 17.55 -13.64
CA GLY A 392 16.59 18.85 -13.51
C GLY A 392 15.06 18.84 -13.64
N LEU A 393 14.50 18.21 -14.68
CA LEU A 393 13.05 18.13 -14.87
C LEU A 393 12.37 17.19 -13.86
N ALA A 394 13.04 16.13 -13.42
CA ALA A 394 12.55 15.30 -12.31
C ALA A 394 12.46 16.12 -11.01
N LEU A 395 13.49 16.93 -10.72
CA LEU A 395 13.51 17.82 -9.56
C LEU A 395 12.38 18.86 -9.64
N VAL A 396 12.16 19.49 -10.81
CA VAL A 396 11.04 20.41 -11.04
C VAL A 396 9.71 19.76 -10.72
N LYS A 397 9.46 18.54 -11.22
CA LYS A 397 8.24 17.80 -10.95
C LYS A 397 8.03 17.52 -9.46
N HIS A 398 9.08 17.08 -8.76
CA HIS A 398 9.00 16.78 -7.32
C HIS A 398 8.75 18.05 -6.49
N ILE A 399 9.43 19.17 -6.81
CA ILE A 399 9.18 20.45 -6.13
C ILE A 399 7.74 20.91 -6.36
N LEU A 400 7.27 20.93 -7.62
CA LEU A 400 5.90 21.35 -7.92
C LEU A 400 4.87 20.49 -7.25
N ASN A 401 5.03 19.16 -7.23
CA ASN A 401 4.13 18.26 -6.50
C ASN A 401 4.06 18.59 -5.01
N ARG A 402 5.20 18.89 -4.36
CA ARG A 402 5.25 19.31 -2.96
C ARG A 402 4.49 20.64 -2.73
N HIS A 403 4.54 21.55 -3.70
CA HIS A 403 3.82 22.82 -3.68
C HIS A 403 2.34 22.71 -4.10
N GLY A 404 1.86 21.52 -4.44
CA GLY A 404 0.51 21.31 -4.98
C GLY A 404 0.31 21.85 -6.40
N GLY A 405 1.43 22.17 -7.09
CA GLY A 405 1.44 22.64 -8.48
C GLY A 405 1.47 21.49 -9.49
N ARG A 406 1.35 21.85 -10.76
CA ARG A 406 1.39 20.91 -11.90
C ARG A 406 2.42 21.35 -12.93
N LEU A 407 3.12 20.41 -13.51
CA LEU A 407 4.01 20.62 -14.66
C LEU A 407 3.33 20.08 -15.92
N THR A 408 3.21 20.90 -16.94
CA THR A 408 2.78 20.52 -18.29
C THR A 408 3.91 20.82 -19.26
N ILE A 409 4.23 19.89 -20.14
CA ILE A 409 5.26 20.05 -21.17
C ILE A 409 4.61 19.84 -22.53
N GLU A 410 4.72 20.83 -23.39
CA GLU A 410 4.24 20.81 -24.76
C GLU A 410 5.39 21.08 -25.70
N SER A 411 5.46 20.39 -26.82
CA SER A 411 6.48 20.60 -27.82
C SER A 411 5.96 20.26 -29.21
N VAL A 412 6.43 21.02 -30.17
CA VAL A 412 6.21 20.76 -31.60
C VAL A 412 7.58 20.57 -32.23
N SER A 413 7.77 19.43 -32.89
CA SER A 413 9.03 19.09 -33.57
C SER A 413 9.19 19.94 -34.85
N GLY A 414 10.32 20.61 -35.05
CA GLY A 414 10.60 21.50 -36.18
C GLY A 414 10.15 22.91 -35.88
#